data_d5670eb786618cd966f0986789e60fc0
#
_entry.id   d5670eb786618cd966f0986789e60fc0
#
_cell.length_a   1.000
_cell.length_b   1.000
_cell.length_c   1.000
_cell.angle_alpha   90.00
_cell.angle_beta   90.00
_cell.angle_gamma   90.00
#
_symmetry.space_group_name_H-M   'P 1'
#
loop_
_entity.id
_entity.type
_entity.pdbx_description
1 polymer ?
#
loop_
_entity_poly.entity_id
_entity_poly.type
_entity_poly.pdbx_seq_one_letter_code
_entity_poly.pdbx_strand_id
1 'polypeptide(L)'
;METYQGLKGFDIESKAGHGYRLHRKEKRGLSSYEIKHKLKTSYMGQEVYYFDSIDSTNIYANTIANQASEGAVVVSKEQTQGKGRSGKVWVSDNDQGIYFSTILKPSIPISRASFLTQVAGAALATSLERLGVACQIKWPNDLVLNGRKIAGILTEMRAEIESISYIIVGIGVNIGPKTFEESISTVATSLANEGYQIQDLDLLRAFFIDFEDLYEDFKNRDYTRVLKILKDKSAVLGKEIYLIRDGQKDKVFAENIDEYGNLIVRNELGFLEEVFTGEISVRGLDSYI
;
A
#
# COMPACT_ATOMS: atom_id res chain seq x y z
N MET A 1 -21.93 -18.37 -33.37
CA MET A 1 -22.00 -17.62 -32.09
C MET A 1 -20.58 -17.12 -31.86
N GLU A 2 -20.30 -15.88 -32.18
CA GLU A 2 -19.00 -15.30 -31.95
C GLU A 2 -19.05 -14.55 -30.62
N THR A 3 -18.28 -15.02 -29.66
CA THR A 3 -18.11 -14.35 -28.36
C THR A 3 -17.02 -13.29 -28.51
N TYR A 4 -17.39 -12.03 -28.46
CA TYR A 4 -16.42 -10.92 -28.44
C TYR A 4 -15.71 -10.87 -27.08
N GLN A 5 -14.45 -11.28 -27.02
CA GLN A 5 -13.59 -11.21 -25.81
C GLN A 5 -13.00 -9.81 -25.57
N GLY A 6 -13.70 -8.75 -25.95
CA GLY A 6 -13.15 -7.39 -26.01
C GLY A 6 -13.22 -6.57 -24.72
N LEU A 7 -13.99 -6.97 -23.71
CA LEU A 7 -14.10 -6.28 -22.42
C LEU A 7 -14.07 -7.32 -21.31
N LYS A 8 -12.88 -7.57 -20.73
CA LYS A 8 -12.73 -8.46 -19.57
C LYS A 8 -13.68 -8.02 -18.45
N GLY A 9 -14.58 -8.91 -18.02
CA GLY A 9 -15.55 -8.66 -16.93
C GLY A 9 -17.01 -8.54 -17.37
N PHE A 10 -17.31 -8.56 -18.67
CA PHE A 10 -18.68 -8.52 -19.17
C PHE A 10 -18.97 -9.72 -20.09
N ASP A 11 -20.07 -10.42 -19.84
CA ASP A 11 -20.62 -11.39 -20.80
C ASP A 11 -21.50 -10.64 -21.78
N ILE A 12 -21.02 -10.51 -23.04
CA ILE A 12 -21.78 -9.87 -24.12
C ILE A 12 -22.22 -10.95 -25.08
N GLU A 13 -23.52 -11.16 -25.15
CA GLU A 13 -24.13 -12.02 -26.17
C GLU A 13 -24.40 -11.19 -27.43
N SER A 14 -23.89 -11.64 -28.57
CA SER A 14 -24.18 -11.04 -29.87
C SER A 14 -25.15 -11.93 -30.65
N LYS A 15 -26.25 -11.37 -31.15
CA LYS A 15 -27.19 -12.06 -32.00
C LYS A 15 -27.40 -11.27 -33.30
N ALA A 16 -27.06 -11.89 -34.42
CA ALA A 16 -27.21 -11.27 -35.74
C ALA A 16 -28.64 -10.74 -35.93
N GLY A 17 -28.80 -9.48 -36.32
CA GLY A 17 -30.08 -8.79 -36.48
C GLY A 17 -30.79 -8.35 -35.19
N HIS A 18 -30.26 -8.64 -34.00
CA HIS A 18 -30.85 -8.30 -32.71
C HIS A 18 -29.93 -7.44 -31.81
N GLY A 19 -28.67 -7.20 -32.24
CA GLY A 19 -27.72 -6.37 -31.49
C GLY A 19 -26.94 -7.14 -30.40
N TYR A 20 -26.54 -6.41 -29.38
CA TYR A 20 -25.73 -6.94 -28.29
C TYR A 20 -26.52 -6.92 -26.97
N ARG A 21 -26.43 -8.01 -26.20
CA ARG A 21 -27.02 -8.12 -24.88
C ARG A 21 -25.90 -8.26 -23.85
N LEU A 22 -25.88 -7.33 -22.89
CA LEU A 22 -24.98 -7.39 -21.76
C LEU A 22 -25.62 -8.26 -20.66
N HIS A 23 -24.98 -9.38 -20.32
CA HIS A 23 -25.36 -10.17 -19.15
C HIS A 23 -24.64 -9.60 -17.92
N ARG A 24 -25.41 -9.11 -16.94
CA ARG A 24 -24.83 -8.74 -15.65
C ARG A 24 -24.37 -10.00 -14.94
N LYS A 25 -23.06 -10.14 -14.67
CA LYS A 25 -22.59 -11.08 -13.66
C LYS A 25 -23.10 -10.60 -12.30
N GLU A 26 -23.63 -11.50 -11.50
CA GLU A 26 -24.13 -11.20 -10.13
C GLU A 26 -23.03 -10.63 -9.21
N LYS A 27 -21.75 -10.94 -9.45
CA LYS A 27 -20.60 -10.28 -8.86
C LYS A 27 -19.86 -9.48 -9.92
N ARG A 28 -19.85 -8.15 -9.79
CA ARG A 28 -18.97 -7.28 -10.56
C ARG A 28 -17.55 -7.64 -10.14
N GLY A 29 -16.80 -8.30 -11.03
CA GLY A 29 -15.39 -8.57 -10.83
C GLY A 29 -14.58 -7.27 -10.90
N LEU A 30 -13.47 -7.21 -10.21
CA LEU A 30 -12.51 -6.13 -10.33
C LEU A 30 -11.96 -6.10 -11.77
N SER A 31 -11.91 -4.92 -12.38
CA SER A 31 -11.38 -4.72 -13.73
C SER A 31 -10.83 -3.30 -13.89
N SER A 32 -9.99 -3.07 -14.91
CA SER A 32 -9.49 -1.72 -15.21
C SER A 32 -10.62 -0.71 -15.43
N TYR A 33 -11.72 -1.12 -16.04
CA TYR A 33 -12.89 -0.27 -16.25
C TYR A 33 -13.58 0.07 -14.93
N GLU A 34 -13.87 -0.94 -14.10
CA GLU A 34 -14.55 -0.71 -12.81
C GLU A 34 -13.72 0.15 -11.87
N ILE A 35 -12.40 -0.01 -11.84
CA ILE A 35 -11.51 0.82 -11.02
C ILE A 35 -11.60 2.29 -11.44
N LYS A 36 -11.53 2.58 -12.74
CA LYS A 36 -11.60 3.95 -13.28
C LYS A 36 -12.99 4.56 -13.23
N HIS A 37 -14.03 3.75 -13.35
CA HIS A 37 -15.39 4.24 -13.42
C HIS A 37 -15.77 5.05 -12.17
N LYS A 38 -16.11 6.33 -12.35
CA LYS A 38 -16.41 7.30 -11.28
C LYS A 38 -15.23 7.62 -10.33
N LEU A 39 -14.01 7.26 -10.67
CA LEU A 39 -12.84 7.70 -9.92
C LEU A 39 -12.64 9.22 -10.12
N LYS A 40 -12.50 9.96 -9.02
CA LYS A 40 -12.44 11.44 -9.00
C LYS A 40 -11.02 11.98 -8.80
N THR A 41 -10.03 11.29 -9.33
CA THR A 41 -8.64 11.72 -9.32
C THR A 41 -8.30 12.45 -10.62
N SER A 42 -7.29 13.31 -10.58
CA SER A 42 -6.80 14.02 -11.77
C SER A 42 -5.95 13.09 -12.66
N TYR A 43 -5.11 12.25 -12.05
CA TYR A 43 -4.23 11.33 -12.76
C TYR A 43 -4.04 9.98 -12.05
N MET A 44 -4.12 9.93 -10.71
CA MET A 44 -3.88 8.71 -9.94
C MET A 44 -4.94 7.65 -10.26
N GLY A 45 -4.51 6.49 -10.76
CA GLY A 45 -5.42 5.41 -11.14
C GLY A 45 -6.24 5.67 -12.42
N GLN A 46 -5.89 6.69 -13.24
CA GLN A 46 -6.53 6.92 -14.54
C GLN A 46 -5.97 6.01 -15.63
N GLU A 47 -4.75 5.51 -15.47
CA GLU A 47 -4.16 4.43 -16.26
C GLU A 47 -4.04 3.18 -15.41
N VAL A 48 -4.77 2.09 -15.76
CA VAL A 48 -4.90 0.90 -14.91
C VAL A 48 -4.56 -0.36 -15.71
N TYR A 49 -3.65 -1.14 -15.18
CA TYR A 49 -3.27 -2.48 -15.62
C TYR A 49 -3.78 -3.49 -14.58
N TYR A 50 -4.81 -4.26 -14.95
CA TYR A 50 -5.41 -5.24 -14.06
C TYR A 50 -5.06 -6.67 -14.47
N PHE A 51 -4.73 -7.49 -13.49
CA PHE A 51 -4.43 -8.92 -13.64
C PHE A 51 -5.19 -9.74 -12.60
N ASP A 52 -5.72 -10.88 -12.99
CA ASP A 52 -6.26 -11.85 -12.04
C ASP A 52 -5.11 -12.47 -11.22
N SER A 53 -4.01 -12.82 -11.87
CA SER A 53 -2.77 -13.31 -11.26
C SER A 53 -1.55 -12.77 -12.00
N ILE A 54 -0.48 -12.44 -11.29
CA ILE A 54 0.79 -11.96 -11.83
C ILE A 54 1.95 -12.44 -10.93
N ASP A 55 3.18 -12.32 -11.39
CA ASP A 55 4.36 -12.56 -10.55
C ASP A 55 4.43 -11.54 -9.39
N SER A 56 4.49 -10.26 -9.71
CA SER A 56 4.46 -9.16 -8.75
C SER A 56 4.02 -7.86 -9.42
N THR A 57 3.11 -7.12 -8.77
CA THR A 57 2.68 -5.80 -9.26
C THR A 57 3.85 -4.82 -9.33
N ASN A 58 4.81 -4.87 -8.40
CA ASN A 58 6.02 -4.06 -8.43
C ASN A 58 6.94 -4.44 -9.61
N ILE A 59 7.15 -5.74 -9.85
CA ILE A 59 7.98 -6.20 -10.98
C ILE A 59 7.39 -5.70 -12.30
N TYR A 60 6.09 -5.91 -12.51
CA TYR A 60 5.44 -5.45 -13.73
C TYR A 60 5.46 -3.92 -13.85
N ALA A 61 5.16 -3.19 -12.77
CA ALA A 61 5.24 -1.73 -12.75
C ALA A 61 6.63 -1.22 -13.16
N ASN A 62 7.71 -1.90 -12.72
CA ASN A 62 9.08 -1.60 -13.13
C ASN A 62 9.29 -1.75 -14.64
N THR A 63 8.70 -2.77 -15.28
CA THR A 63 8.87 -2.99 -16.73
C THR A 63 8.22 -1.91 -17.59
N ILE A 64 7.12 -1.32 -17.12
CA ILE A 64 6.35 -0.32 -17.85
C ILE A 64 6.63 1.13 -17.42
N ALA A 65 7.34 1.36 -16.31
CA ALA A 65 7.46 2.64 -15.64
C ALA A 65 7.91 3.80 -16.55
N ASN A 66 8.84 3.55 -17.48
CA ASN A 66 9.33 4.58 -18.39
C ASN A 66 8.24 5.08 -19.36
N GLN A 67 7.30 4.20 -19.76
CA GLN A 67 6.27 4.49 -20.76
C GLN A 67 4.92 4.85 -20.12
N ALA A 68 4.64 4.34 -18.93
CA ALA A 68 3.41 4.60 -18.21
C ALA A 68 3.33 6.07 -17.74
N SER A 69 2.12 6.58 -17.61
CA SER A 69 1.86 7.91 -17.06
C SER A 69 2.18 7.95 -15.56
N GLU A 70 2.47 9.15 -15.02
CA GLU A 70 2.49 9.36 -13.58
C GLU A 70 1.11 9.01 -12.99
N GLY A 71 1.10 8.30 -11.87
CA GLY A 71 -0.14 7.82 -11.26
C GLY A 71 -0.73 6.58 -11.93
N ALA A 72 -0.06 5.97 -12.92
CA ALA A 72 -0.45 4.68 -13.46
C ALA A 72 -0.38 3.60 -12.38
N VAL A 73 -1.35 2.67 -12.39
CA VAL A 73 -1.44 1.62 -11.37
C VAL A 73 -1.50 0.23 -11.98
N VAL A 74 -0.81 -0.70 -11.34
CA VAL A 74 -0.87 -2.13 -11.60
C VAL A 74 -1.62 -2.77 -10.45
N VAL A 75 -2.68 -3.51 -10.72
CA VAL A 75 -3.55 -4.13 -9.70
C VAL A 75 -3.66 -5.62 -9.96
N SER A 76 -3.58 -6.43 -8.91
CA SER A 76 -3.79 -7.87 -8.99
C SER A 76 -4.55 -8.44 -7.80
N LYS A 77 -5.26 -9.54 -8.02
CA LYS A 77 -5.92 -10.35 -6.99
C LYS A 77 -4.99 -11.40 -6.39
N GLU A 78 -3.94 -11.76 -7.11
CA GLU A 78 -2.96 -12.76 -6.70
C GLU A 78 -1.56 -12.37 -7.18
N GLN A 79 -0.54 -12.65 -6.36
CA GLN A 79 0.86 -12.56 -6.77
C GLN A 79 1.58 -13.87 -6.46
N THR A 80 2.23 -14.47 -7.45
CA THR A 80 2.99 -15.71 -7.28
C THR A 80 4.39 -15.47 -6.69
N GLN A 81 4.89 -14.23 -6.77
CA GLN A 81 6.20 -13.80 -6.25
C GLN A 81 6.10 -12.44 -5.56
N GLY A 82 5.08 -12.29 -4.68
CA GLY A 82 4.88 -11.06 -3.93
C GLY A 82 6.10 -10.69 -3.08
N LYS A 83 6.52 -9.42 -3.16
CA LYS A 83 7.72 -8.92 -2.48
C LYS A 83 7.40 -8.11 -1.24
N GLY A 84 8.18 -8.32 -0.20
CA GLY A 84 8.26 -7.47 0.98
C GLY A 84 9.65 -6.84 1.12
N ARG A 85 9.88 -6.04 2.16
CA ARG A 85 11.18 -5.42 2.46
C ARG A 85 12.23 -6.48 2.81
N SER A 86 13.49 -6.15 2.53
CA SER A 86 14.66 -6.98 2.90
C SER A 86 14.53 -8.44 2.41
N GLY A 87 14.05 -8.63 1.18
CA GLY A 87 13.93 -9.95 0.55
C GLY A 87 12.83 -10.86 1.11
N LYS A 88 11.99 -10.37 2.02
CA LYS A 88 10.85 -11.15 2.53
C LYS A 88 9.78 -11.34 1.47
N VAL A 89 9.06 -12.44 1.54
CA VAL A 89 7.90 -12.73 0.68
C VAL A 89 6.64 -12.09 1.28
N TRP A 90 5.81 -11.51 0.42
CA TRP A 90 4.45 -11.13 0.74
C TRP A 90 3.49 -12.19 0.19
N VAL A 91 2.87 -12.97 1.05
CA VAL A 91 1.91 -14.03 0.67
C VAL A 91 0.65 -13.38 0.10
N SER A 92 0.35 -13.68 -1.15
CA SER A 92 -0.64 -12.96 -1.98
C SER A 92 -1.62 -13.92 -2.63
N ASP A 93 -2.39 -14.65 -1.81
CA ASP A 93 -3.36 -15.63 -2.31
C ASP A 93 -4.57 -14.95 -2.95
N ASN A 94 -5.17 -15.64 -3.93
CA ASN A 94 -6.36 -15.17 -4.62
C ASN A 94 -7.54 -14.95 -3.67
N ASP A 95 -8.29 -13.87 -3.90
CA ASP A 95 -9.49 -13.46 -3.14
C ASP A 95 -9.30 -13.21 -1.62
N GLN A 96 -8.05 -13.22 -1.13
CA GLN A 96 -7.74 -12.94 0.28
C GLN A 96 -7.17 -11.54 0.52
N GLY A 97 -6.89 -10.81 -0.55
CA GLY A 97 -6.33 -9.47 -0.49
C GLY A 97 -6.40 -8.73 -1.80
N ILE A 98 -5.92 -7.52 -1.78
CA ILE A 98 -5.68 -6.70 -2.96
C ILE A 98 -4.22 -6.25 -2.98
N TYR A 99 -3.60 -6.37 -4.13
CA TYR A 99 -2.20 -6.04 -4.35
C TYR A 99 -2.11 -5.05 -5.49
N PHE A 100 -1.46 -3.93 -5.26
CA PHE A 100 -1.33 -2.92 -6.29
C PHE A 100 -0.05 -2.11 -6.14
N SER A 101 0.42 -1.55 -7.25
CA SER A 101 1.61 -0.72 -7.32
C SER A 101 1.31 0.52 -8.13
N THR A 102 1.70 1.69 -7.59
CA THR A 102 1.55 2.98 -8.26
C THR A 102 2.89 3.45 -8.77
N ILE A 103 2.93 3.97 -10.00
CA ILE A 103 4.12 4.53 -10.64
C ILE A 103 4.11 6.04 -10.45
N LEU A 104 5.15 6.59 -9.82
CA LEU A 104 5.32 8.01 -9.55
C LEU A 104 6.56 8.54 -10.23
N LYS A 105 6.51 9.79 -10.70
CA LYS A 105 7.63 10.47 -11.37
C LYS A 105 7.87 11.87 -10.76
N PRO A 106 8.13 11.94 -9.44
CA PRO A 106 8.25 13.23 -8.77
C PRO A 106 9.59 13.90 -9.05
N SER A 107 9.56 15.22 -9.17
CA SER A 107 10.78 16.05 -9.18
C SER A 107 11.14 16.45 -7.73
N ILE A 108 11.74 15.54 -7.00
CA ILE A 108 12.14 15.69 -5.58
C ILE A 108 13.58 15.26 -5.37
N PRO A 109 14.24 15.70 -4.29
CA PRO A 109 15.53 15.16 -3.88
C PRO A 109 15.45 13.66 -3.58
N ILE A 110 16.47 12.90 -3.96
CA ILE A 110 16.57 11.44 -3.72
C ILE A 110 16.39 11.10 -2.23
N SER A 111 16.92 11.94 -1.34
CA SER A 111 16.80 11.78 0.11
C SER A 111 15.35 11.81 0.63
N ARG A 112 14.42 12.33 -0.16
CA ARG A 112 12.99 12.38 0.20
C ARG A 112 12.17 11.20 -0.32
N ALA A 113 12.74 10.37 -1.17
CA ALA A 113 12.02 9.25 -1.79
C ALA A 113 11.45 8.27 -0.77
N SER A 114 12.18 7.97 0.29
CA SER A 114 11.76 7.03 1.35
C SER A 114 10.51 7.52 2.10
N PHE A 115 10.29 8.83 2.19
CA PHE A 115 9.11 9.39 2.86
C PHE A 115 7.81 9.07 2.12
N LEU A 116 7.85 8.77 0.81
CA LEU A 116 6.68 8.31 0.04
C LEU A 116 6.05 7.02 0.58
N THR A 117 6.84 6.16 1.21
CA THR A 117 6.30 4.99 1.94
C THR A 117 5.31 5.43 3.03
N GLN A 118 5.64 6.48 3.74
CA GLN A 118 4.83 7.00 4.85
C GLN A 118 3.65 7.83 4.33
N VAL A 119 3.82 8.58 3.22
CA VAL A 119 2.72 9.26 2.53
C VAL A 119 1.66 8.23 2.11
N ALA A 120 2.08 7.11 1.51
CA ALA A 120 1.17 6.03 1.14
C ALA A 120 0.53 5.36 2.36
N GLY A 121 1.28 5.20 3.46
CA GLY A 121 0.76 4.69 4.73
C GLY A 121 -0.31 5.61 5.33
N ALA A 122 -0.07 6.91 5.33
CA ALA A 122 -1.03 7.91 5.78
C ALA A 122 -2.31 7.92 4.90
N ALA A 123 -2.15 7.85 3.58
CA ALA A 123 -3.27 7.75 2.65
C ALA A 123 -4.11 6.49 2.89
N LEU A 124 -3.46 5.32 3.01
CA LEU A 124 -4.17 4.06 3.22
C LEU A 124 -4.90 4.04 4.57
N ALA A 125 -4.29 4.58 5.63
CA ALA A 125 -4.93 4.68 6.94
C ALA A 125 -6.14 5.63 6.92
N THR A 126 -6.05 6.75 6.19
CA THR A 126 -7.16 7.69 5.99
C THR A 126 -8.30 7.04 5.20
N SER A 127 -7.97 6.32 4.14
CA SER A 127 -8.95 5.62 3.30
C SER A 127 -9.68 4.52 4.07
N LEU A 128 -8.97 3.73 4.88
CA LEU A 128 -9.57 2.72 5.74
C LEU A 128 -10.48 3.34 6.80
N GLU A 129 -10.07 4.45 7.42
CA GLU A 129 -10.93 5.17 8.38
C GLU A 129 -12.22 5.69 7.74
N ARG A 130 -12.14 6.22 6.52
CA ARG A 130 -13.31 6.64 5.73
C ARG A 130 -14.27 5.48 5.46
N LEU A 131 -13.75 4.26 5.37
CA LEU A 131 -14.51 3.02 5.22
C LEU A 131 -14.91 2.38 6.56
N GLY A 132 -14.70 3.08 7.67
CA GLY A 132 -15.10 2.64 9.01
C GLY A 132 -14.08 1.76 9.74
N VAL A 133 -12.84 1.65 9.25
CA VAL A 133 -11.77 0.85 9.86
C VAL A 133 -10.75 1.75 10.54
N ALA A 134 -10.76 1.80 11.88
CA ALA A 134 -9.78 2.55 12.67
C ALA A 134 -8.49 1.76 12.85
N CYS A 135 -7.59 1.81 11.89
CA CYS A 135 -6.27 1.19 11.97
C CYS A 135 -5.18 2.16 12.43
N GLN A 136 -4.03 1.62 12.81
CA GLN A 136 -2.85 2.39 13.19
C GLN A 136 -1.70 2.15 12.20
N ILE A 137 -0.78 3.11 12.15
CA ILE A 137 0.42 3.06 11.31
C ILE A 137 1.60 2.61 12.18
N LYS A 138 2.15 1.46 11.86
CA LYS A 138 3.41 0.99 12.44
C LYS A 138 4.56 1.43 11.55
N TRP A 139 5.30 2.40 12.03
CA TRP A 139 6.48 2.91 11.35
C TRP A 139 7.46 1.79 10.96
N PRO A 140 8.06 1.82 9.75
CA PRO A 140 7.88 2.87 8.73
C PRO A 140 6.82 2.55 7.67
N ASN A 141 6.29 1.34 7.56
CA ASN A 141 5.67 0.86 6.33
C ASN A 141 4.51 -0.12 6.50
N ASP A 142 4.02 -0.33 7.72
CA ASP A 142 2.96 -1.30 7.97
C ASP A 142 1.71 -0.62 8.54
N LEU A 143 0.53 -1.13 8.19
CA LEU A 143 -0.70 -0.81 8.91
C LEU A 143 -1.09 -1.99 9.80
N VAL A 144 -1.55 -1.66 10.99
CA VAL A 144 -1.94 -2.64 12.01
C VAL A 144 -3.36 -2.38 12.50
N LEU A 145 -4.03 -3.45 12.83
CA LEU A 145 -5.35 -3.47 13.46
C LEU A 145 -5.31 -4.45 14.62
N ASN A 146 -5.72 -4.01 15.80
CA ASN A 146 -5.61 -4.79 17.03
C ASN A 146 -4.20 -5.38 17.25
N GLY A 147 -3.16 -4.58 16.97
CA GLY A 147 -1.76 -4.97 17.15
C GLY A 147 -1.20 -5.91 16.07
N ARG A 148 -2.00 -6.34 15.07
CA ARG A 148 -1.60 -7.26 14.01
C ARG A 148 -1.61 -6.59 12.64
N LYS A 149 -0.69 -6.98 11.78
CA LYS A 149 -0.50 -6.40 10.45
C LYS A 149 -1.63 -6.75 9.49
N ILE A 150 -2.27 -5.73 8.92
CA ILE A 150 -3.28 -5.85 7.86
C ILE A 150 -2.76 -5.43 6.49
N ALA A 151 -1.75 -4.54 6.45
CA ALA A 151 -1.19 -4.07 5.19
C ALA A 151 0.32 -3.80 5.31
N GLY A 152 1.01 -3.86 4.17
CA GLY A 152 2.41 -3.50 4.05
C GLY A 152 2.68 -2.72 2.78
N ILE A 153 3.66 -1.81 2.85
CA ILE A 153 4.05 -0.92 1.76
C ILE A 153 5.50 -1.17 1.42
N LEU A 154 5.79 -1.32 0.13
CA LEU A 154 7.14 -1.48 -0.40
C LEU A 154 7.38 -0.42 -1.47
N THR A 155 8.27 0.51 -1.19
CA THR A 155 8.70 1.53 -2.15
C THR A 155 10.03 1.13 -2.77
N GLU A 156 10.06 1.10 -4.10
CA GLU A 156 11.26 0.86 -4.90
C GLU A 156 11.50 2.08 -5.79
N MET A 157 12.76 2.48 -5.95
CA MET A 157 13.13 3.67 -6.71
C MET A 157 14.15 3.31 -7.78
N ARG A 158 14.00 3.90 -8.96
CA ARG A 158 15.07 3.99 -9.94
C ARG A 158 15.54 5.44 -10.03
N ALA A 159 16.80 5.65 -9.74
CA ALA A 159 17.44 6.95 -9.81
C ALA A 159 18.68 6.89 -10.70
N GLU A 160 18.98 7.98 -11.36
CA GLU A 160 20.24 8.30 -11.98
C GLU A 160 21.06 9.20 -11.05
N ILE A 161 22.25 9.66 -11.46
CA ILE A 161 23.23 10.30 -10.55
C ILE A 161 22.61 11.44 -9.73
N GLU A 162 21.70 12.24 -10.29
CA GLU A 162 21.13 13.40 -9.60
C GLU A 162 19.59 13.49 -9.65
N SER A 163 18.93 12.52 -10.25
CA SER A 163 17.49 12.58 -10.48
C SER A 163 16.80 11.23 -10.28
N ILE A 164 15.56 11.30 -9.88
CA ILE A 164 14.68 10.12 -9.80
C ILE A 164 14.04 9.93 -11.17
N SER A 165 14.25 8.75 -11.77
CA SER A 165 13.55 8.39 -13.00
C SER A 165 12.09 8.05 -12.70
N TYR A 166 11.86 7.23 -11.68
CA TYR A 166 10.54 6.88 -11.16
C TYR A 166 10.62 6.22 -9.77
N ILE A 167 9.49 6.22 -9.09
CA ILE A 167 9.30 5.49 -7.83
C ILE A 167 8.08 4.59 -8.00
N ILE A 168 8.19 3.36 -7.52
CA ILE A 168 7.08 2.40 -7.45
C ILE A 168 6.69 2.24 -6.00
N VAL A 169 5.43 2.51 -5.69
CA VAL A 169 4.85 2.30 -4.37
C VAL A 169 3.92 1.09 -4.42
N GLY A 170 4.42 -0.06 -3.97
CA GLY A 170 3.66 -1.30 -3.88
C GLY A 170 2.94 -1.41 -2.55
N ILE A 171 1.69 -1.86 -2.59
CA ILE A 171 0.83 -2.01 -1.43
C ILE A 171 0.13 -3.36 -1.49
N GLY A 172 0.21 -4.11 -0.38
CA GLY A 172 -0.59 -5.31 -0.16
C GLY A 172 -1.50 -5.12 1.04
N VAL A 173 -2.79 -5.41 0.88
CA VAL A 173 -3.78 -5.33 1.96
C VAL A 173 -4.49 -6.68 2.10
N ASN A 174 -4.47 -7.24 3.31
CA ASN A 174 -5.22 -8.44 3.65
C ASN A 174 -6.69 -8.04 3.90
N ILE A 175 -7.59 -8.37 2.97
CA ILE A 175 -9.00 -7.96 3.03
C ILE A 175 -9.90 -9.13 3.41
N GLY A 176 -9.86 -10.21 2.64
CA GLY A 176 -10.75 -11.36 2.80
C GLY A 176 -10.42 -12.24 4.02
N PRO A 177 -11.27 -13.22 4.31
CA PRO A 177 -10.97 -14.18 5.35
C PRO A 177 -9.72 -14.97 4.98
N LYS A 178 -8.75 -15.01 5.91
CA LYS A 178 -7.44 -15.61 5.67
C LYS A 178 -6.96 -16.42 6.86
N THR A 179 -6.50 -17.65 6.58
CA THR A 179 -5.74 -18.44 7.54
C THR A 179 -4.27 -18.15 7.31
N PHE A 180 -3.59 -17.71 8.36
CA PHE A 180 -2.16 -17.44 8.31
C PHE A 180 -1.39 -18.65 8.83
N GLU A 181 -0.22 -18.90 8.23
CA GLU A 181 0.71 -19.90 8.77
C GLU A 181 1.02 -19.62 10.25
N GLU A 182 1.28 -20.65 11.02
CA GLU A 182 1.55 -20.55 12.47
C GLU A 182 2.68 -19.55 12.78
N SER A 183 3.70 -19.50 11.94
CA SER A 183 4.85 -18.58 12.04
C SER A 183 4.50 -17.10 12.01
N ILE A 184 3.37 -16.72 11.37
CA ILE A 184 2.94 -15.33 11.21
C ILE A 184 1.53 -15.05 11.76
N SER A 185 0.81 -16.06 12.23
CA SER A 185 -0.58 -15.94 12.73
C SER A 185 -0.74 -14.97 13.90
N THR A 186 0.31 -14.83 14.73
CA THR A 186 0.35 -13.89 15.86
C THR A 186 0.65 -12.45 15.44
N VAL A 187 1.22 -12.24 14.25
CA VAL A 187 1.68 -10.93 13.79
C VAL A 187 0.89 -10.36 12.62
N ALA A 188 0.09 -11.18 11.94
CA ALA A 188 -0.71 -10.78 10.78
C ALA A 188 -2.20 -11.11 10.98
N THR A 189 -3.05 -10.30 10.35
CA THR A 189 -4.50 -10.49 10.28
C THR A 189 -5.07 -9.94 8.99
N SER A 190 -6.37 -10.06 8.77
CA SER A 190 -7.08 -9.45 7.66
C SER A 190 -8.27 -8.63 8.17
N LEU A 191 -8.78 -7.73 7.32
CA LEU A 191 -9.96 -6.93 7.66
C LEU A 191 -11.16 -7.82 7.99
N ALA A 192 -11.38 -8.89 7.22
CA ALA A 192 -12.47 -9.82 7.46
C ALA A 192 -12.31 -10.60 8.77
N ASN A 193 -11.08 -11.00 9.12
CA ASN A 193 -10.81 -11.69 10.40
C ASN A 193 -11.03 -10.78 11.61
N GLU A 194 -10.94 -9.47 11.42
CA GLU A 194 -11.24 -8.44 12.42
C GLU A 194 -12.71 -7.95 12.36
N GLY A 195 -13.57 -8.59 11.57
CA GLY A 195 -15.00 -8.33 11.50
C GLY A 195 -15.43 -7.25 10.49
N TYR A 196 -14.51 -6.74 9.66
CA TYR A 196 -14.81 -5.72 8.65
C TYR A 196 -15.07 -6.34 7.27
N GLN A 197 -16.10 -5.83 6.58
CA GLN A 197 -16.43 -6.22 5.21
C GLN A 197 -16.15 -5.05 4.27
N ILE A 198 -14.97 -5.03 3.68
CA ILE A 198 -14.52 -3.98 2.76
C ILE A 198 -14.49 -4.53 1.34
N GLN A 199 -15.05 -3.78 0.39
CA GLN A 199 -14.95 -4.11 -1.02
C GLN A 199 -13.61 -3.58 -1.57
N ASP A 200 -12.90 -4.41 -2.34
CA ASP A 200 -11.61 -4.04 -2.96
C ASP A 200 -11.71 -2.75 -3.76
N LEU A 201 -12.80 -2.60 -4.53
CA LEU A 201 -13.02 -1.44 -5.38
C LEU A 201 -13.19 -0.14 -4.59
N ASP A 202 -13.89 -0.21 -3.45
CA ASP A 202 -14.11 0.95 -2.60
C ASP A 202 -12.81 1.38 -1.93
N LEU A 203 -11.99 0.41 -1.47
CA LEU A 203 -10.68 0.68 -0.91
C LEU A 203 -9.73 1.29 -1.95
N LEU A 204 -9.64 0.71 -3.15
CA LEU A 204 -8.78 1.24 -4.21
C LEU A 204 -9.15 2.68 -4.57
N ARG A 205 -10.44 2.98 -4.77
CA ARG A 205 -10.89 4.33 -5.11
C ARG A 205 -10.64 5.34 -3.98
N ALA A 206 -10.94 4.96 -2.74
CA ALA A 206 -10.66 5.80 -1.59
C ALA A 206 -9.15 6.08 -1.49
N PHE A 207 -8.32 5.04 -1.63
CA PHE A 207 -6.87 5.17 -1.59
C PHE A 207 -6.33 6.10 -2.69
N PHE A 208 -6.76 5.94 -3.94
CA PHE A 208 -6.25 6.79 -5.02
C PHE A 208 -6.60 8.26 -4.82
N ILE A 209 -7.78 8.57 -4.29
CA ILE A 209 -8.18 9.94 -3.95
C ILE A 209 -7.31 10.49 -2.82
N ASP A 210 -7.21 9.78 -1.70
CA ASP A 210 -6.46 10.24 -0.54
C ASP A 210 -4.95 10.29 -0.82
N PHE A 211 -4.45 9.36 -1.65
CA PHE A 211 -3.04 9.34 -2.01
C PHE A 211 -2.68 10.46 -2.99
N GLU A 212 -3.52 10.76 -3.99
CA GLU A 212 -3.30 11.91 -4.87
C GLU A 212 -3.22 13.20 -4.05
N ASP A 213 -4.17 13.43 -3.14
CA ASP A 213 -4.21 14.62 -2.30
C ASP A 213 -2.94 14.79 -1.43
N LEU A 214 -2.52 13.72 -0.74
CA LEU A 214 -1.32 13.77 0.11
C LEU A 214 -0.02 13.79 -0.71
N TYR A 215 -0.02 13.21 -1.89
CA TYR A 215 1.12 13.23 -2.78
C TYR A 215 1.31 14.62 -3.42
N GLU A 216 0.22 15.34 -3.73
CA GLU A 216 0.31 16.74 -4.17
C GLU A 216 0.89 17.64 -3.07
N ASP A 217 0.45 17.50 -1.82
CA ASP A 217 1.06 18.21 -0.70
C ASP A 217 2.56 17.90 -0.60
N PHE A 218 2.93 16.61 -0.69
CA PHE A 218 4.32 16.16 -0.63
C PHE A 218 5.17 16.78 -1.75
N LYS A 219 4.68 16.83 -3.00
CA LYS A 219 5.37 17.49 -4.13
C LYS A 219 5.56 18.98 -3.90
N ASN A 220 4.60 19.62 -3.25
CA ASN A 220 4.64 21.03 -2.88
C ASN A 220 5.46 21.30 -1.60
N ARG A 221 6.11 20.26 -1.03
CA ARG A 221 6.90 20.32 0.21
C ARG A 221 6.08 20.69 1.45
N ASP A 222 4.77 20.51 1.41
CA ASP A 222 3.91 20.59 2.58
C ASP A 222 3.72 19.20 3.20
N TYR A 223 4.40 18.92 4.27
CA TYR A 223 4.36 17.65 4.98
C TYR A 223 3.43 17.68 6.19
N THR A 224 2.80 18.81 6.47
CA THR A 224 2.02 19.07 7.68
C THR A 224 0.91 18.03 7.88
N ARG A 225 0.11 17.79 6.85
CA ARG A 225 -1.00 16.85 6.89
C ARG A 225 -0.54 15.40 7.08
N VAL A 226 0.48 15.00 6.33
CA VAL A 226 1.05 13.64 6.43
C VAL A 226 1.62 13.40 7.82
N LEU A 227 2.46 14.32 8.32
CA LEU A 227 3.08 14.21 9.65
C LEU A 227 2.03 14.17 10.77
N LYS A 228 0.96 14.97 10.65
CA LYS A 228 -0.15 14.89 11.60
C LYS A 228 -0.79 13.51 11.62
N ILE A 229 -1.11 12.94 10.45
CA ILE A 229 -1.72 11.60 10.35
C ILE A 229 -0.79 10.53 10.92
N LEU A 230 0.51 10.59 10.58
CA LEU A 230 1.52 9.65 11.07
C LEU A 230 1.62 9.66 12.61
N LYS A 231 1.58 10.85 13.23
CA LYS A 231 1.65 11.00 14.67
C LYS A 231 0.35 10.57 15.37
N ASP A 232 -0.79 11.05 14.88
CA ASP A 232 -2.10 10.76 15.46
C ASP A 232 -2.47 9.27 15.39
N LYS A 233 -2.07 8.60 14.30
CA LYS A 233 -2.36 7.18 14.06
C LYS A 233 -1.17 6.26 14.36
N SER A 234 -0.12 6.75 15.00
CA SER A 234 1.06 5.94 15.28
C SER A 234 0.74 4.76 16.19
N ALA A 235 1.20 3.59 15.81
CA ALA A 235 1.16 2.41 16.66
C ALA A 235 2.36 2.33 17.62
N VAL A 236 3.41 3.13 17.40
CA VAL A 236 4.70 3.04 18.12
C VAL A 236 4.98 4.22 19.03
N LEU A 237 4.56 5.45 18.70
CA LEU A 237 4.86 6.64 19.52
C LEU A 237 4.31 6.52 20.94
N GLY A 238 5.09 6.99 21.90
CA GLY A 238 4.78 6.93 23.33
C GLY A 238 4.96 5.55 23.96
N LYS A 239 5.63 4.62 23.26
CA LYS A 239 5.85 3.23 23.72
C LYS A 239 7.33 2.88 23.76
N GLU A 240 7.68 1.95 24.64
CA GLU A 240 8.92 1.19 24.53
C GLU A 240 8.81 0.17 23.40
N ILE A 241 9.82 0.11 22.55
CA ILE A 241 9.90 -0.76 21.37
C ILE A 241 11.29 -1.37 21.25
N TYR A 242 11.41 -2.42 20.46
CA TYR A 242 12.69 -2.90 19.98
C TYR A 242 12.97 -2.37 18.58
N LEU A 243 14.14 -1.72 18.42
CA LEU A 243 14.76 -1.54 17.11
C LEU A 243 15.61 -2.76 16.79
N ILE A 244 15.42 -3.30 15.59
CA ILE A 244 16.20 -4.43 15.11
C ILE A 244 17.05 -3.94 13.94
N ARG A 245 18.39 -3.92 14.14
CA ARG A 245 19.40 -3.51 13.18
C ARG A 245 20.42 -4.64 13.09
N ASP A 246 20.70 -5.17 11.91
CA ASP A 246 21.69 -6.23 11.69
C ASP A 246 21.57 -7.42 12.66
N GLY A 247 20.32 -7.76 13.03
CA GLY A 247 20.01 -8.83 13.96
C GLY A 247 20.13 -8.46 15.45
N GLN A 248 20.66 -7.29 15.78
CA GLN A 248 20.69 -6.77 17.16
C GLN A 248 19.36 -6.15 17.54
N LYS A 249 18.98 -6.27 18.80
CA LYS A 249 17.77 -5.70 19.38
C LYS A 249 18.14 -4.65 20.41
N ASP A 250 17.82 -3.41 20.13
CA ASP A 250 17.98 -2.29 21.06
C ASP A 250 16.63 -1.88 21.61
N LYS A 251 16.48 -1.87 22.94
CA LYS A 251 15.28 -1.37 23.59
C LYS A 251 15.35 0.16 23.65
N VAL A 252 14.32 0.82 23.12
CA VAL A 252 14.23 2.28 23.05
C VAL A 252 12.79 2.74 23.27
N PHE A 253 12.64 4.02 23.64
CA PHE A 253 11.34 4.67 23.72
C PHE A 253 11.11 5.51 22.46
N ALA A 254 9.98 5.32 21.78
CA ALA A 254 9.61 6.05 20.56
C ALA A 254 9.00 7.41 20.93
N GLU A 255 9.78 8.49 20.75
CA GLU A 255 9.43 9.85 21.18
C GLU A 255 8.58 10.61 20.16
N ASN A 256 9.02 10.61 18.89
CA ASN A 256 8.43 11.48 17.89
C ASN A 256 8.73 10.97 16.47
N ILE A 257 8.06 11.55 15.48
CA ILE A 257 8.42 11.51 14.06
C ILE A 257 8.81 12.94 13.67
N ASP A 258 10.00 13.11 13.09
CA ASP A 258 10.51 14.41 12.67
C ASP A 258 9.86 14.91 11.35
N GLU A 259 10.30 16.06 10.88
CA GLU A 259 9.81 16.68 9.63
C GLU A 259 10.24 15.94 8.36
N TYR A 260 11.16 14.97 8.47
CA TYR A 260 11.63 14.11 7.40
C TYR A 260 10.96 12.73 7.41
N GLY A 261 10.12 12.44 8.41
CA GLY A 261 9.49 11.15 8.61
C GLY A 261 10.36 10.13 9.34
N ASN A 262 11.50 10.55 9.89
CA ASN A 262 12.37 9.67 10.67
C ASN A 262 11.80 9.48 12.08
N LEU A 263 12.02 8.31 12.65
CA LEU A 263 11.59 8.02 14.01
C LEU A 263 12.64 8.54 14.99
N ILE A 264 12.23 9.41 15.90
CA ILE A 264 13.06 9.87 17.00
C ILE A 264 12.85 8.96 18.19
N VAL A 265 13.91 8.38 18.69
CA VAL A 265 13.86 7.47 19.84
C VAL A 265 14.79 7.92 20.94
N ARG A 266 14.45 7.55 22.18
CA ARG A 266 15.31 7.71 23.34
C ARG A 266 15.86 6.36 23.74
N ASN A 267 17.18 6.23 23.80
CA ASN A 267 17.85 5.02 24.25
C ASN A 267 17.85 4.87 25.77
N GLU A 268 18.32 3.75 26.29
CA GLU A 268 18.38 3.43 27.73
C GLU A 268 19.28 4.40 28.52
N LEU A 269 20.23 5.08 27.87
CA LEU A 269 21.08 6.10 28.46
C LEU A 269 20.42 7.50 28.48
N GLY A 270 19.23 7.64 27.93
CA GLY A 270 18.47 8.89 27.86
C GLY A 270 18.80 9.77 26.65
N PHE A 271 19.68 9.36 25.74
CA PHE A 271 20.02 10.13 24.55
C PHE A 271 18.98 9.95 23.45
N LEU A 272 18.68 11.04 22.74
CA LEU A 272 17.86 11.01 21.54
C LEU A 272 18.69 10.55 20.35
N GLU A 273 18.08 9.71 19.53
CA GLU A 273 18.64 9.15 18.30
C GLU A 273 17.61 9.26 17.16
N GLU A 274 18.08 9.66 15.99
CA GLU A 274 17.29 9.69 14.77
C GLU A 274 17.43 8.36 14.02
N VAL A 275 16.32 7.73 13.72
CA VAL A 275 16.23 6.41 13.07
C VAL A 275 15.68 6.58 11.67
N PHE A 276 16.51 6.27 10.66
CA PHE A 276 16.14 6.35 9.24
C PHE A 276 15.42 5.08 8.76
N THR A 277 14.61 5.21 7.72
CA THR A 277 13.80 4.13 7.14
C THR A 277 14.62 3.10 6.31
N GLY A 278 15.78 2.69 6.77
CA GLY A 278 16.63 1.71 6.09
C GLY A 278 16.24 0.24 6.38
N GLU A 279 17.22 -0.59 6.68
CA GLU A 279 17.08 -2.02 7.01
C GLU A 279 16.62 -2.25 8.47
N ILE A 280 15.90 -1.29 9.04
CA ILE A 280 15.45 -1.34 10.43
C ILE A 280 14.04 -1.91 10.52
N SER A 281 13.84 -2.81 11.48
CA SER A 281 12.53 -3.30 11.88
C SER A 281 12.19 -2.83 13.29
N VAL A 282 10.91 -2.48 13.49
CA VAL A 282 10.36 -2.14 14.80
C VAL A 282 9.50 -3.29 15.30
N ARG A 283 9.57 -3.59 16.59
CA ARG A 283 8.73 -4.59 17.27
C ARG A 283 8.27 -4.04 18.61
N GLY A 284 7.06 -4.43 19.03
CA GLY A 284 6.62 -4.28 20.41
C GLY A 284 7.45 -5.16 21.35
N LEU A 285 7.35 -4.95 22.64
CA LEU A 285 8.11 -5.74 23.62
C LEU A 285 7.65 -7.22 23.64
N ASP A 286 6.34 -7.45 23.67
CA ASP A 286 5.74 -8.76 23.79
C ASP A 286 4.87 -9.17 22.59
N SER A 287 4.77 -8.32 21.58
CA SER A 287 3.87 -8.48 20.43
C SER A 287 4.45 -7.91 19.15
N TYR A 288 3.69 -7.96 18.06
CA TYR A 288 4.08 -7.31 16.81
C TYR A 288 4.22 -5.79 16.98
N ILE A 289 3.31 -5.18 17.77
CA ILE A 289 3.36 -3.80 18.23
C ILE A 289 2.45 -3.56 19.46
#